data_1f9f016782ed94220f3de8c0e80b8cea
#
_entry.id   1f9f016782ed94220f3de8c0e80b8cea
#
_cell.length_a   1.000
_cell.length_b   1.000
_cell.length_c   1.000
_cell.angle_alpha   90.00
_cell.angle_beta   90.00
_cell.angle_gamma   90.00
#
_symmetry.space_group_name_H-M   'P 1'
#
loop_
_entity.id
_entity.type
_entity.pdbx_description
1 polymer ?
#
loop_
_entity_poly.entity_id
_entity_poly.type
_entity_poly.pdbx_seq_one_letter_code
_entity_poly.pdbx_strand_id
1 'polypeptide(L)'
;MNRLNNKVAIVTGAAMGMGMETAKLFAEEGAKVIVADFNEEAGAAVVKEIVANGGTAAFCKVDISNSSQVEAMVKFAVDTYGRLDCAVNNAALKPDNNKFEDLDEEYWDRLQAVDLKGTALCVKYEIRQFLAQGSGGAIVNISSINAFKPTTGNPAYQAFKHGVVGLTMAAAFEYGIKGIRINSVAPGAIRTPMLTAALKGLNIEEKDIIPTMSLIGRLGEPREVAQGSLFLCSDDASYVHGTTLHVGGGFELL
;
A
#
# COMPACT_ATOMS: atom_id res chain seq x y z
N MET A 1 -21.10 -1.27 5.62
CA MET A 1 -21.00 -2.63 6.21
C MET A 1 -19.95 -2.66 7.30
N ASN A 2 -19.54 -1.96 8.07
CA ASN A 2 -18.65 -1.99 9.27
C ASN A 2 -17.68 -3.19 9.38
N ARG A 3 -17.03 -3.58 8.27
CA ARG A 3 -16.10 -4.73 8.23
C ARG A 3 -14.84 -4.53 9.09
N LEU A 4 -14.51 -3.29 9.43
CA LEU A 4 -13.39 -2.92 10.30
C LEU A 4 -13.87 -2.20 11.57
N ASN A 5 -15.09 -2.47 12.01
CA ASN A 5 -15.67 -1.80 13.17
C ASN A 5 -14.76 -1.89 14.41
N ASN A 6 -14.44 -0.74 14.99
CA ASN A 6 -13.52 -0.59 16.14
C ASN A 6 -12.07 -1.08 15.91
N LYS A 7 -11.68 -1.48 14.72
CA LYS A 7 -10.29 -1.80 14.39
C LYS A 7 -9.45 -0.52 14.26
N VAL A 8 -8.17 -0.62 14.56
CA VAL A 8 -7.19 0.44 14.34
C VAL A 8 -6.32 0.07 13.15
N ALA A 9 -6.24 0.96 12.17
CA ALA A 9 -5.52 0.74 10.94
C ALA A 9 -4.44 1.81 10.70
N ILE A 10 -3.27 1.40 10.22
CA ILE A 10 -2.27 2.30 9.63
C ILE A 10 -2.34 2.17 8.12
N VAL A 11 -2.34 3.29 7.40
CA VAL A 11 -2.18 3.32 5.94
C VAL A 11 -1.03 4.25 5.60
N THR A 12 0.03 3.73 4.98
CA THR A 12 1.18 4.55 4.54
C THR A 12 1.00 5.07 3.13
N GLY A 13 1.58 6.24 2.81
CA GLY A 13 1.35 6.91 1.53
C GLY A 13 -0.12 7.34 1.35
N ALA A 14 -0.75 7.73 2.45
CA ALA A 14 -2.19 7.95 2.53
C ALA A 14 -2.64 9.39 2.21
N ALA A 15 -1.72 10.26 1.78
CA ALA A 15 -2.05 11.64 1.40
C ALA A 15 -2.69 11.76 0.01
N MET A 16 -2.58 10.73 -0.86
CA MET A 16 -3.12 10.75 -2.21
C MET A 16 -3.37 9.35 -2.79
N GLY A 17 -4.06 9.29 -3.93
CA GLY A 17 -4.19 8.09 -4.76
C GLY A 17 -4.79 6.89 -4.02
N MET A 18 -4.19 5.71 -4.19
CA MET A 18 -4.68 4.46 -3.61
C MET A 18 -4.66 4.47 -2.08
N GLY A 19 -3.61 5.03 -1.47
CA GLY A 19 -3.50 5.14 -0.02
C GLY A 19 -4.59 6.04 0.60
N MET A 20 -4.86 7.18 -0.02
CA MET A 20 -5.95 8.08 0.39
C MET A 20 -7.32 7.38 0.34
N GLU A 21 -7.63 6.72 -0.78
CA GLU A 21 -8.90 6.00 -0.92
C GLU A 21 -8.99 4.80 0.03
N THR A 22 -7.87 4.14 0.33
CA THR A 22 -7.82 3.08 1.34
C THR A 22 -8.13 3.63 2.74
N ALA A 23 -7.51 4.75 3.11
CA ALA A 23 -7.76 5.39 4.41
C ALA A 23 -9.23 5.82 4.57
N LYS A 24 -9.80 6.44 3.53
CA LYS A 24 -11.22 6.83 3.52
C LYS A 24 -12.15 5.63 3.62
N LEU A 25 -11.94 4.60 2.80
CA LEU A 25 -12.75 3.40 2.81
C LEU A 25 -12.69 2.66 4.16
N PHE A 26 -11.50 2.57 4.77
CA PHE A 26 -11.34 1.94 6.07
C PHE A 26 -12.11 2.69 7.17
N ALA A 27 -12.07 4.03 7.14
CA ALA A 27 -12.84 4.86 8.05
C ALA A 27 -14.37 4.71 7.84
N GLU A 28 -14.84 4.65 6.59
CA GLU A 28 -16.24 4.36 6.25
C GLU A 28 -16.69 2.97 6.76
N GLU A 29 -15.78 2.01 6.83
CA GLU A 29 -16.01 0.65 7.35
C GLU A 29 -15.78 0.53 8.87
N GLY A 30 -15.67 1.67 9.57
CA GLY A 30 -15.67 1.76 11.02
C GLY A 30 -14.29 1.68 11.68
N ALA A 31 -13.20 1.72 10.90
CA ALA A 31 -11.85 1.75 11.46
C ALA A 31 -11.49 3.15 12.00
N LYS A 32 -10.61 3.16 13.02
CA LYS A 32 -9.84 4.34 13.41
C LYS A 32 -8.53 4.31 12.62
N VAL A 33 -8.31 5.32 11.76
CA VAL A 33 -7.24 5.28 10.76
C VAL A 33 -6.11 6.24 11.09
N ILE A 34 -4.88 5.73 11.09
CA ILE A 34 -3.68 6.56 11.01
C ILE A 34 -3.37 6.80 9.53
N VAL A 35 -3.57 8.03 9.09
CA VAL A 35 -3.15 8.54 7.79
C VAL A 35 -1.68 8.88 7.89
N ALA A 36 -0.81 7.98 7.39
CA ALA A 36 0.64 8.10 7.51
C ALA A 36 1.24 8.52 6.17
N ASP A 37 1.91 9.67 6.12
CA ASP A 37 2.51 10.20 4.89
C ASP A 37 3.68 11.14 5.20
N PHE A 38 4.55 11.34 4.22
CA PHE A 38 5.60 12.36 4.27
C PHE A 38 5.02 13.78 4.08
N ASN A 39 3.97 13.92 3.26
CA ASN A 39 3.30 15.18 2.94
C ASN A 39 2.27 15.54 4.02
N GLU A 40 2.69 16.40 4.94
CA GLU A 40 1.89 16.81 6.09
C GLU A 40 0.60 17.57 5.70
N GLU A 41 0.70 18.49 4.75
CA GLU A 41 -0.44 19.31 4.32
C GLU A 41 -1.54 18.43 3.68
N ALA A 42 -1.15 17.60 2.71
CA ALA A 42 -2.08 16.72 2.03
C ALA A 42 -2.65 15.64 2.96
N GLY A 43 -1.82 15.07 3.85
CA GLY A 43 -2.29 14.08 4.83
C GLY A 43 -3.28 14.66 5.85
N ALA A 44 -3.02 15.88 6.33
CA ALA A 44 -3.95 16.59 7.22
C ALA A 44 -5.29 16.89 6.52
N ALA A 45 -5.26 17.21 5.22
CA ALA A 45 -6.49 17.41 4.44
C ALA A 45 -7.33 16.13 4.34
N VAL A 46 -6.68 14.96 4.14
CA VAL A 46 -7.37 13.65 4.14
C VAL A 46 -8.02 13.35 5.49
N VAL A 47 -7.32 13.60 6.60
CA VAL A 47 -7.90 13.45 7.94
C VAL A 47 -9.12 14.33 8.12
N LYS A 48 -9.04 15.62 7.73
CA LYS A 48 -10.16 16.55 7.81
C LYS A 48 -11.37 16.04 7.02
N GLU A 49 -11.15 15.50 5.82
CA GLU A 49 -12.22 14.93 5.00
C GLU A 49 -12.87 13.70 5.65
N ILE A 50 -12.04 12.76 6.17
CA ILE A 50 -12.55 11.57 6.89
C ILE A 50 -13.42 11.99 8.09
N VAL A 51 -12.94 12.92 8.90
CA VAL A 51 -13.67 13.40 10.09
C VAL A 51 -14.97 14.13 9.70
N ALA A 52 -14.94 14.94 8.65
CA ALA A 52 -16.13 15.64 8.14
C ALA A 52 -17.22 14.66 7.66
N ASN A 53 -16.82 13.47 7.19
CA ASN A 53 -17.74 12.39 6.79
C ASN A 53 -18.11 11.43 7.96
N GLY A 54 -17.80 11.80 9.21
CA GLY A 54 -18.16 11.03 10.40
C GLY A 54 -17.21 9.89 10.76
N GLY A 55 -16.09 9.73 10.05
CA GLY A 55 -15.04 8.75 10.35
C GLY A 55 -14.09 9.22 11.44
N THR A 56 -13.16 8.35 11.82
CA THR A 56 -12.13 8.64 12.84
C THR A 56 -10.75 8.47 12.22
N ALA A 57 -9.95 9.52 12.21
CA ALA A 57 -8.58 9.47 11.70
C ALA A 57 -7.65 10.44 12.44
N ALA A 58 -6.35 10.13 12.43
CA ALA A 58 -5.28 11.01 12.87
C ALA A 58 -4.14 10.98 11.86
N PHE A 59 -3.43 12.09 11.71
CA PHE A 59 -2.28 12.18 10.80
C PHE A 59 -0.98 11.85 11.54
N CYS A 60 -0.11 11.09 10.88
CA CYS A 60 1.25 10.81 11.31
C CYS A 60 2.24 11.13 10.18
N LYS A 61 3.11 12.12 10.39
CA LYS A 61 4.19 12.41 9.44
C LYS A 61 5.26 11.34 9.53
N VAL A 62 5.59 10.68 8.42
CA VAL A 62 6.58 9.61 8.38
C VAL A 62 7.29 9.53 7.05
N ASP A 63 8.62 9.38 7.11
CA ASP A 63 9.44 8.85 6.03
C ASP A 63 9.70 7.37 6.33
N ILE A 64 9.11 6.47 5.53
CA ILE A 64 9.23 5.02 5.77
C ILE A 64 10.63 4.47 5.51
N SER A 65 11.50 5.20 4.82
CA SER A 65 12.91 4.83 4.67
C SER A 65 13.70 4.97 5.98
N ASN A 66 13.15 5.70 6.96
CA ASN A 66 13.75 5.95 8.27
C ASN A 66 13.16 5.02 9.34
N SER A 67 13.99 4.11 9.84
CA SER A 67 13.57 3.08 10.81
C SER A 67 12.96 3.65 12.10
N SER A 68 13.50 4.73 12.65
CA SER A 68 13.00 5.33 13.90
C SER A 68 11.65 6.04 13.69
N GLN A 69 11.42 6.62 12.52
CA GLN A 69 10.13 7.22 12.20
C GLN A 69 9.04 6.16 12.01
N VAL A 70 9.37 5.01 11.39
CA VAL A 70 8.43 3.88 11.27
C VAL A 70 8.06 3.31 12.65
N GLU A 71 9.05 3.13 13.54
CA GLU A 71 8.78 2.71 14.92
C GLU A 71 7.88 3.71 15.66
N ALA A 72 8.16 5.00 15.51
CA ALA A 72 7.34 6.06 16.10
C ALA A 72 5.90 6.09 15.52
N MET A 73 5.72 5.81 14.23
CA MET A 73 4.40 5.72 13.58
C MET A 73 3.55 4.59 14.20
N VAL A 74 4.12 3.41 14.38
CA VAL A 74 3.40 2.29 15.02
C VAL A 74 3.08 2.62 16.48
N LYS A 75 4.02 3.18 17.21
CA LYS A 75 3.78 3.67 18.57
C LYS A 75 2.67 4.73 18.61
N PHE A 76 2.66 5.67 17.69
CA PHE A 76 1.63 6.72 17.60
C PHE A 76 0.23 6.13 17.42
N ALA A 77 0.08 5.07 16.63
CA ALA A 77 -1.22 4.38 16.49
C ALA A 77 -1.70 3.81 17.84
N VAL A 78 -0.80 3.19 18.58
CA VAL A 78 -1.10 2.62 19.90
C VAL A 78 -1.38 3.71 20.94
N ASP A 79 -0.58 4.77 20.99
CA ASP A 79 -0.78 5.88 21.93
C ASP A 79 -2.11 6.60 21.67
N THR A 80 -2.53 6.70 20.39
CA THR A 80 -3.73 7.43 19.98
C THR A 80 -5.01 6.59 20.16
N TYR A 81 -4.95 5.30 19.79
CA TYR A 81 -6.15 4.45 19.71
C TYR A 81 -6.08 3.16 20.55
N GLY A 82 -4.98 2.94 21.27
CA GLY A 82 -4.84 1.86 22.26
C GLY A 82 -4.33 0.53 21.67
N ARG A 83 -4.29 0.36 20.35
CA ARG A 83 -3.90 -0.89 19.68
C ARG A 83 -3.55 -0.68 18.22
N LEU A 84 -3.12 -1.75 17.56
CA LEU A 84 -3.06 -1.87 16.10
C LEU A 84 -3.74 -3.18 15.70
N ASP A 85 -4.58 -3.17 14.66
CA ASP A 85 -5.29 -4.37 14.15
C ASP A 85 -4.91 -4.72 12.73
N CYS A 86 -4.69 -3.71 11.88
CA CYS A 86 -4.27 -3.92 10.50
C CYS A 86 -3.39 -2.78 9.99
N ALA A 87 -2.63 -3.07 8.94
CA ALA A 87 -1.78 -2.11 8.27
C ALA A 87 -1.81 -2.31 6.75
N VAL A 88 -1.78 -1.21 6.01
CA VAL A 88 -1.60 -1.21 4.55
C VAL A 88 -0.35 -0.43 4.20
N ASN A 89 0.69 -1.15 3.78
CA ASN A 89 1.98 -0.60 3.37
C ASN A 89 1.90 -0.20 1.89
N ASN A 90 1.41 1.03 1.65
CA ASN A 90 1.14 1.54 0.30
C ASN A 90 2.15 2.61 -0.14
N ALA A 91 2.88 3.25 0.76
CA ALA A 91 3.84 4.28 0.39
C ALA A 91 4.89 3.76 -0.59
N ALA A 92 5.11 4.50 -1.66
CA ALA A 92 6.06 4.18 -2.72
C ALA A 92 6.46 5.45 -3.47
N LEU A 93 7.61 5.43 -4.11
CA LEU A 93 8.01 6.43 -5.09
C LEU A 93 7.41 6.10 -6.46
N LYS A 94 7.44 7.09 -7.36
CA LYS A 94 7.09 6.84 -8.77
C LYS A 94 8.08 5.84 -9.37
N PRO A 95 7.66 5.01 -10.34
CA PRO A 95 8.59 4.15 -11.08
C PRO A 95 9.72 4.96 -11.72
N ASP A 96 10.90 4.35 -11.84
CA ASP A 96 11.95 4.82 -12.74
C ASP A 96 11.43 4.84 -14.20
N ASN A 97 12.11 5.58 -15.06
CA ASN A 97 11.71 5.70 -16.47
C ASN A 97 12.95 5.64 -17.38
N ASN A 98 13.82 4.68 -17.11
CA ASN A 98 15.04 4.44 -17.88
C ASN A 98 15.06 2.98 -18.34
N LYS A 99 15.67 2.72 -19.50
CA LYS A 99 16.00 1.36 -19.88
C LYS A 99 17.12 0.83 -18.98
N PHE A 100 17.35 -0.48 -19.01
CA PHE A 100 18.33 -1.12 -18.10
C PHE A 100 19.76 -0.61 -18.35
N GLU A 101 20.14 -0.34 -19.60
CA GLU A 101 21.43 0.21 -19.97
C GLU A 101 21.68 1.64 -19.47
N ASP A 102 20.60 2.38 -19.18
CA ASP A 102 20.63 3.78 -18.69
C ASP A 102 20.15 3.86 -17.23
N LEU A 103 20.33 2.80 -16.46
CA LEU A 103 19.89 2.74 -15.06
C LEU A 103 20.46 3.90 -14.24
N ASP A 104 19.61 4.66 -13.58
CA ASP A 104 19.99 5.71 -12.64
C ASP A 104 20.25 5.08 -11.25
N GLU A 105 21.53 4.94 -10.88
CA GLU A 105 21.94 4.31 -9.62
C GLU A 105 21.46 5.09 -8.39
N GLU A 106 21.44 6.43 -8.45
CA GLU A 106 20.97 7.26 -7.34
C GLU A 106 19.46 7.06 -7.14
N TYR A 107 18.70 7.00 -8.24
CA TYR A 107 17.26 6.76 -8.16
C TYR A 107 16.95 5.31 -7.75
N TRP A 108 17.77 4.34 -8.17
CA TRP A 108 17.72 2.95 -7.69
C TRP A 108 17.84 2.89 -6.17
N ASP A 109 18.84 3.53 -5.58
CA ASP A 109 19.05 3.53 -4.14
C ASP A 109 17.87 4.16 -3.38
N ARG A 110 17.28 5.23 -3.93
CA ARG A 110 16.09 5.86 -3.36
C ARG A 110 14.87 4.96 -3.43
N LEU A 111 14.61 4.31 -4.57
CA LEU A 111 13.54 3.34 -4.73
C LEU A 111 13.73 2.15 -3.77
N GLN A 112 14.94 1.62 -3.67
CA GLN A 112 15.25 0.55 -2.73
C GLN A 112 14.96 0.96 -1.29
N ALA A 113 15.37 2.15 -0.90
CA ALA A 113 15.20 2.66 0.46
C ALA A 113 13.72 2.80 0.84
N VAL A 114 12.87 3.26 -0.09
CA VAL A 114 11.44 3.50 0.17
C VAL A 114 10.62 2.26 -0.15
N ASP A 115 10.63 1.77 -1.40
CA ASP A 115 9.68 0.78 -1.88
C ASP A 115 9.91 -0.62 -1.30
N LEU A 116 11.17 -1.01 -1.09
CA LEU A 116 11.50 -2.33 -0.55
C LEU A 116 11.86 -2.28 0.94
N LYS A 117 12.93 -1.55 1.30
CA LYS A 117 13.39 -1.49 2.69
C LYS A 117 12.36 -0.81 3.59
N GLY A 118 11.72 0.28 3.13
CA GLY A 118 10.68 0.98 3.86
C GLY A 118 9.48 0.09 4.16
N THR A 119 9.02 -0.68 3.16
CA THR A 119 7.97 -1.69 3.37
C THR A 119 8.41 -2.75 4.39
N ALA A 120 9.65 -3.25 4.30
CA ALA A 120 10.17 -4.22 5.27
C ALA A 120 10.27 -3.64 6.69
N LEU A 121 10.60 -2.35 6.85
CA LEU A 121 10.60 -1.68 8.16
C LEU A 121 9.18 -1.57 8.73
N CYS A 122 8.18 -1.21 7.90
CA CYS A 122 6.79 -1.20 8.32
C CYS A 122 6.36 -2.59 8.84
N VAL A 123 6.54 -3.63 8.02
CA VAL A 123 6.23 -5.02 8.39
C VAL A 123 6.92 -5.43 9.70
N LYS A 124 8.20 -5.08 9.86
CA LYS A 124 8.96 -5.38 11.10
C LYS A 124 8.30 -4.81 12.35
N TYR A 125 7.95 -3.51 12.35
CA TYR A 125 7.42 -2.85 13.53
C TYR A 125 5.95 -3.18 13.78
N GLU A 126 5.17 -3.42 12.73
CA GLU A 126 3.79 -3.91 12.81
C GLU A 126 3.74 -5.31 13.43
N ILE A 127 4.58 -6.23 12.97
CA ILE A 127 4.70 -7.57 13.56
C ILE A 127 5.10 -7.49 15.03
N ARG A 128 6.10 -6.66 15.39
CA ARG A 128 6.50 -6.46 16.78
C ARG A 128 5.32 -6.00 17.65
N GLN A 129 4.52 -5.08 17.15
CA GLN A 129 3.34 -4.60 17.85
C GLN A 129 2.28 -5.70 18.00
N PHE A 130 1.98 -6.46 16.94
CA PHE A 130 1.03 -7.56 17.03
C PHE A 130 1.46 -8.65 18.00
N LEU A 131 2.76 -8.97 18.02
CA LEU A 131 3.32 -9.92 19.01
C LEU A 131 3.22 -9.39 20.44
N ALA A 132 3.53 -8.10 20.66
CA ALA A 132 3.47 -7.49 21.98
C ALA A 132 2.04 -7.44 22.54
N GLN A 133 1.03 -7.18 21.69
CA GLN A 133 -0.36 -7.14 22.13
C GLN A 133 -1.04 -8.52 22.16
N GLY A 134 -0.48 -9.55 21.51
CA GLY A 134 -0.95 -10.93 21.57
C GLY A 134 -2.29 -11.22 20.86
N SER A 135 -2.85 -10.27 20.11
CA SER A 135 -4.16 -10.38 19.48
C SER A 135 -4.10 -10.77 17.99
N GLY A 136 -2.90 -10.98 17.43
CA GLY A 136 -2.72 -11.12 16.01
C GLY A 136 -2.96 -9.80 15.25
N GLY A 137 -3.14 -9.89 13.93
CA GLY A 137 -3.39 -8.73 13.07
C GLY A 137 -3.39 -9.07 11.59
N ALA A 138 -3.55 -8.04 10.73
CA ALA A 138 -3.49 -8.20 9.29
C ALA A 138 -2.57 -7.14 8.66
N ILE A 139 -1.67 -7.57 7.78
CA ILE A 139 -0.78 -6.70 6.99
C ILE A 139 -1.06 -6.91 5.51
N VAL A 140 -1.21 -5.82 4.79
CA VAL A 140 -1.33 -5.81 3.32
C VAL A 140 -0.21 -4.94 2.74
N ASN A 141 0.67 -5.54 1.95
CA ASN A 141 1.72 -4.83 1.23
C ASN A 141 1.28 -4.53 -0.20
N ILE A 142 1.41 -3.29 -0.65
CA ILE A 142 1.09 -2.94 -2.04
C ILE A 142 2.32 -3.20 -2.91
N SER A 143 2.24 -4.30 -3.69
CA SER A 143 3.20 -4.62 -4.74
C SER A 143 2.79 -3.95 -6.07
N SER A 144 2.88 -4.64 -7.16
CA SER A 144 2.42 -4.20 -8.49
C SER A 144 2.22 -5.43 -9.37
N ILE A 145 1.38 -5.32 -10.39
CA ILE A 145 1.32 -6.32 -11.45
C ILE A 145 2.69 -6.47 -12.15
N ASN A 146 3.52 -5.43 -12.11
CA ASN A 146 4.89 -5.47 -12.63
C ASN A 146 5.84 -6.39 -11.83
N ALA A 147 5.39 -6.91 -10.68
CA ALA A 147 6.04 -8.02 -10.00
C ALA A 147 5.76 -9.39 -10.63
N PHE A 148 4.92 -9.47 -11.66
CA PHE A 148 4.51 -10.71 -12.33
C PHE A 148 4.62 -10.62 -13.84
N LYS A 149 4.42 -9.41 -14.38
CA LYS A 149 4.53 -9.12 -15.80
C LYS A 149 5.49 -7.96 -16.03
N PRO A 150 6.63 -8.18 -16.69
CA PRO A 150 7.57 -7.10 -16.95
C PRO A 150 7.03 -6.10 -17.97
N THR A 151 7.43 -4.84 -17.79
CA THR A 151 7.22 -3.75 -18.74
C THR A 151 8.53 -3.03 -19.02
N THR A 152 8.63 -2.34 -20.13
CA THR A 152 9.84 -1.60 -20.49
C THR A 152 9.97 -0.31 -19.68
N GLY A 153 11.20 0.05 -19.32
CA GLY A 153 11.53 1.40 -18.82
C GLY A 153 11.48 1.61 -17.32
N ASN A 154 11.27 0.54 -16.52
CA ASN A 154 11.23 0.65 -15.06
C ASN A 154 11.86 -0.56 -14.33
N PRO A 155 13.13 -0.90 -14.64
CA PRO A 155 13.77 -2.10 -14.10
C PRO A 155 13.91 -2.08 -12.58
N ALA A 156 14.21 -0.94 -11.97
CA ALA A 156 14.37 -0.80 -10.54
C ALA A 156 13.04 -1.02 -9.80
N TYR A 157 11.99 -0.35 -10.24
CA TYR A 157 10.65 -0.50 -9.67
C TYR A 157 10.16 -1.95 -9.71
N GLN A 158 10.32 -2.61 -10.86
CA GLN A 158 9.95 -4.02 -11.03
C GLN A 158 10.71 -4.91 -10.05
N ALA A 159 12.03 -4.74 -9.95
CA ALA A 159 12.86 -5.52 -9.03
C ALA A 159 12.38 -5.38 -7.58
N PHE A 160 12.07 -4.15 -7.13
CA PHE A 160 11.64 -3.92 -5.75
C PHE A 160 10.19 -4.39 -5.51
N LYS A 161 9.30 -4.28 -6.49
CA LYS A 161 7.93 -4.83 -6.36
C LYS A 161 7.90 -6.35 -6.35
N HIS A 162 8.83 -7.05 -7.05
CA HIS A 162 9.10 -8.48 -6.83
C HIS A 162 9.61 -8.74 -5.40
N GLY A 163 10.52 -7.90 -4.91
CA GLY A 163 11.03 -7.99 -3.54
C GLY A 163 9.93 -7.86 -2.49
N VAL A 164 8.93 -6.99 -2.71
CA VAL A 164 7.76 -6.85 -1.83
C VAL A 164 6.92 -8.14 -1.78
N VAL A 165 6.76 -8.84 -2.90
CA VAL A 165 6.09 -10.15 -2.91
C VAL A 165 6.90 -11.16 -2.10
N GLY A 166 8.22 -11.23 -2.32
CA GLY A 166 9.11 -12.12 -1.60
C GLY A 166 9.11 -11.90 -0.09
N LEU A 167 9.21 -10.63 0.36
CA LEU A 167 9.16 -10.31 1.79
C LEU A 167 7.78 -10.61 2.40
N THR A 168 6.70 -10.44 1.64
CA THR A 168 5.35 -10.78 2.07
C THR A 168 5.24 -12.28 2.37
N MET A 169 5.73 -13.11 1.44
CA MET A 169 5.72 -14.58 1.61
C MET A 169 6.59 -15.03 2.78
N ALA A 170 7.79 -14.45 2.93
CA ALA A 170 8.69 -14.77 4.04
C ALA A 170 8.07 -14.43 5.40
N ALA A 171 7.54 -13.22 5.56
CA ALA A 171 6.88 -12.80 6.78
C ALA A 171 5.61 -13.62 7.07
N ALA A 172 4.82 -13.95 6.05
CA ALA A 172 3.67 -14.81 6.20
C ALA A 172 4.06 -16.19 6.73
N PHE A 173 5.09 -16.81 6.15
CA PHE A 173 5.57 -18.13 6.58
C PHE A 173 5.99 -18.16 8.06
N GLU A 174 6.66 -17.09 8.54
CA GLU A 174 7.15 -17.03 9.92
C GLU A 174 6.04 -16.73 10.94
N TYR A 175 5.04 -15.91 10.60
CA TYR A 175 4.13 -15.32 11.60
C TYR A 175 2.67 -15.77 11.49
N GLY A 176 2.30 -16.58 10.51
CA GLY A 176 0.93 -17.09 10.36
C GLY A 176 0.42 -17.83 11.61
N ILE A 177 1.25 -18.69 12.21
CA ILE A 177 0.95 -19.43 13.45
C ILE A 177 0.74 -18.51 14.67
N LYS A 178 1.14 -17.25 14.58
CA LYS A 178 0.93 -16.23 15.61
C LYS A 178 -0.37 -15.44 15.42
N GLY A 179 -1.22 -15.85 14.48
CA GLY A 179 -2.45 -15.16 14.16
C GLY A 179 -2.25 -13.86 13.36
N ILE A 180 -1.07 -13.65 12.76
CA ILE A 180 -0.78 -12.48 11.94
C ILE A 180 -0.92 -12.88 10.47
N ARG A 181 -1.96 -12.38 9.80
CA ARG A 181 -2.16 -12.61 8.36
C ARG A 181 -1.40 -11.56 7.56
N ILE A 182 -0.60 -11.99 6.61
CA ILE A 182 0.22 -11.10 5.79
C ILE A 182 0.01 -11.48 4.33
N ASN A 183 -0.45 -10.52 3.53
CA ASN A 183 -0.74 -10.69 2.11
C ASN A 183 -0.25 -9.48 1.32
N SER A 184 -0.29 -9.56 0.01
CA SER A 184 -0.07 -8.40 -0.85
C SER A 184 -1.24 -8.15 -1.81
N VAL A 185 -1.33 -6.92 -2.29
CA VAL A 185 -2.18 -6.54 -3.43
C VAL A 185 -1.25 -6.12 -4.55
N ALA A 186 -1.52 -6.58 -5.77
CA ALA A 186 -0.81 -6.19 -6.99
C ALA A 186 -1.75 -5.36 -7.89
N PRO A 187 -1.73 -4.02 -7.80
CA PRO A 187 -2.49 -3.17 -8.70
C PRO A 187 -1.95 -3.21 -10.13
N GLY A 188 -2.86 -3.14 -11.11
CA GLY A 188 -2.53 -2.85 -12.50
C GLY A 188 -2.45 -1.35 -12.78
N ALA A 189 -2.92 -0.93 -13.96
CA ALA A 189 -3.00 0.48 -14.32
C ALA A 189 -4.19 1.15 -13.61
N ILE A 190 -3.90 1.91 -12.56
CA ILE A 190 -4.89 2.57 -11.70
C ILE A 190 -4.85 4.08 -11.93
N ARG A 191 -6.03 4.71 -12.09
CA ARG A 191 -6.18 6.17 -12.29
C ARG A 191 -5.79 6.93 -11.03
N THR A 192 -4.50 7.16 -10.86
CA THR A 192 -3.89 7.90 -9.76
C THR A 192 -3.23 9.18 -10.27
N PRO A 193 -2.97 10.18 -9.41
CA PRO A 193 -2.17 11.34 -9.77
C PRO A 193 -0.81 10.95 -10.38
N MET A 194 -0.19 9.87 -9.89
CA MET A 194 1.08 9.35 -10.39
C MET A 194 0.96 8.91 -11.87
N LEU A 195 -0.03 8.07 -12.20
CA LEU A 195 -0.23 7.62 -13.59
C LEU A 195 -0.63 8.79 -14.50
N THR A 196 -1.54 9.65 -14.04
CA THR A 196 -1.98 10.82 -14.82
C THR A 196 -0.80 11.74 -15.15
N ALA A 197 0.09 12.00 -14.19
CA ALA A 197 1.29 12.80 -14.41
C ALA A 197 2.26 12.12 -15.39
N ALA A 198 2.45 10.80 -15.30
CA ALA A 198 3.29 10.03 -16.22
C ALA A 198 2.76 10.09 -17.67
N LEU A 199 1.48 9.87 -17.87
CA LEU A 199 0.83 9.95 -19.19
C LEU A 199 0.96 11.35 -19.80
N LYS A 200 0.71 12.39 -18.97
CA LYS A 200 0.88 13.77 -19.41
C LYS A 200 2.32 14.09 -19.80
N GLY A 201 3.30 13.61 -19.04
CA GLY A 201 4.72 13.80 -19.31
C GLY A 201 5.18 13.13 -20.62
N LEU A 202 4.54 12.03 -21.00
CA LEU A 202 4.81 11.29 -22.23
C LEU A 202 3.91 11.73 -23.43
N ASN A 203 3.00 12.67 -23.21
CA ASN A 203 1.99 13.09 -24.19
C ASN A 203 1.15 11.91 -24.73
N ILE A 204 0.78 10.99 -23.85
CA ILE A 204 -0.02 9.79 -24.14
C ILE A 204 -1.42 9.98 -23.53
N GLU A 205 -2.47 9.65 -24.28
CA GLU A 205 -3.84 9.66 -23.77
C GLU A 205 -4.17 8.32 -23.10
N GLU A 206 -5.07 8.37 -22.08
CA GLU A 206 -5.51 7.16 -21.36
C GLU A 206 -6.03 6.07 -22.32
N LYS A 207 -6.80 6.45 -23.34
CA LYS A 207 -7.36 5.52 -24.34
C LYS A 207 -6.29 4.70 -25.08
N ASP A 208 -5.07 5.24 -25.23
CA ASP A 208 -4.00 4.61 -26.00
C ASP A 208 -3.30 3.50 -25.20
N ILE A 209 -3.31 3.59 -23.87
CA ILE A 209 -2.69 2.58 -23.00
C ILE A 209 -3.65 1.46 -22.57
N ILE A 210 -4.95 1.71 -22.55
CA ILE A 210 -5.96 0.75 -22.10
C ILE A 210 -5.82 -0.60 -22.79
N PRO A 211 -5.70 -0.70 -24.15
CA PRO A 211 -5.62 -1.99 -24.82
C PRO A 211 -4.43 -2.86 -24.42
N THR A 212 -3.36 -2.23 -23.88
CA THR A 212 -2.12 -2.92 -23.48
C THR A 212 -2.02 -3.13 -21.98
N MET A 213 -2.95 -2.57 -21.19
CA MET A 213 -2.87 -2.58 -19.73
C MET A 213 -4.15 -3.08 -19.04
N SER A 214 -5.22 -3.39 -19.79
CA SER A 214 -6.47 -3.85 -19.18
C SER A 214 -7.32 -4.65 -20.16
N LEU A 215 -7.66 -5.88 -19.80
CA LEU A 215 -8.65 -6.70 -20.50
C LEU A 215 -10.10 -6.25 -20.22
N ILE A 216 -10.31 -5.50 -19.13
CA ILE A 216 -11.64 -4.95 -18.80
C ILE A 216 -11.97 -3.71 -19.63
N GLY A 217 -11.00 -3.17 -20.38
CA GLY A 217 -11.23 -2.03 -21.31
C GLY A 217 -11.29 -0.66 -20.61
N ARG A 218 -10.77 -0.53 -19.38
CA ARG A 218 -10.63 0.73 -18.65
C ARG A 218 -9.49 0.67 -17.64
N LEU A 219 -9.04 1.80 -17.17
CA LEU A 219 -8.18 1.85 -15.99
C LEU A 219 -8.97 1.45 -14.73
N GLY A 220 -8.27 0.92 -13.74
CA GLY A 220 -8.83 0.72 -12.41
C GLY A 220 -8.94 2.04 -11.66
N GLU A 221 -9.88 2.12 -10.71
CA GLU A 221 -10.00 3.24 -9.82
C GLU A 221 -9.27 2.96 -8.48
N PRO A 222 -8.69 3.97 -7.82
CA PRO A 222 -8.02 3.79 -6.52
C PRO A 222 -8.87 3.04 -5.49
N ARG A 223 -10.19 3.27 -5.51
CA ARG A 223 -11.13 2.60 -4.61
C ARG A 223 -11.23 1.09 -4.85
N GLU A 224 -11.00 0.61 -6.07
CA GLU A 224 -11.00 -0.85 -6.36
C GLU A 224 -9.81 -1.54 -5.69
N VAL A 225 -8.64 -0.88 -5.64
CA VAL A 225 -7.48 -1.36 -4.87
C VAL A 225 -7.74 -1.31 -3.36
N ALA A 226 -8.39 -0.23 -2.89
CA ALA A 226 -8.80 -0.09 -1.50
C ALA A 226 -9.77 -1.21 -1.07
N GLN A 227 -10.69 -1.65 -1.95
CA GLN A 227 -11.58 -2.79 -1.68
C GLN A 227 -10.81 -4.11 -1.53
N GLY A 228 -9.79 -4.35 -2.35
CA GLY A 228 -8.90 -5.51 -2.20
C GLY A 228 -8.16 -5.50 -0.86
N SER A 229 -7.62 -4.34 -0.48
CA SER A 229 -6.95 -4.15 0.80
C SER A 229 -7.91 -4.32 1.99
N LEU A 230 -9.13 -3.80 1.87
CA LEU A 230 -10.19 -3.96 2.87
C LEU A 230 -10.56 -5.43 3.09
N PHE A 231 -10.77 -6.18 2.01
CA PHE A 231 -11.04 -7.63 2.08
C PHE A 231 -9.92 -8.33 2.85
N LEU A 232 -8.67 -8.12 2.47
CA LEU A 232 -7.52 -8.78 3.09
C LEU A 232 -7.29 -8.36 4.56
N CYS A 233 -7.68 -7.15 4.95
CA CYS A 233 -7.62 -6.69 6.34
C CYS A 233 -8.80 -7.14 7.19
N SER A 234 -9.94 -7.49 6.58
CA SER A 234 -11.16 -7.91 7.29
C SER A 234 -11.15 -9.38 7.70
N ASP A 235 -12.10 -9.76 8.53
CA ASP A 235 -12.31 -11.15 8.95
C ASP A 235 -12.84 -12.04 7.79
N ASP A 236 -13.34 -11.45 6.69
CA ASP A 236 -13.74 -12.16 5.47
C ASP A 236 -12.56 -12.92 4.84
N ALA A 237 -11.32 -12.45 5.08
CA ALA A 237 -10.09 -13.08 4.61
C ALA A 237 -9.42 -13.97 5.68
N SER A 238 -10.17 -14.52 6.64
CA SER A 238 -9.63 -15.27 7.78
C SER A 238 -8.75 -16.48 7.40
N TYR A 239 -8.93 -17.04 6.20
CA TYR A 239 -8.11 -18.16 5.68
C TYR A 239 -7.25 -17.76 4.46
N VAL A 240 -7.08 -16.44 4.22
CA VAL A 240 -6.25 -15.90 3.13
C VAL A 240 -4.92 -15.43 3.71
N HIS A 241 -3.82 -16.08 3.34
CA HIS A 241 -2.51 -15.83 3.93
C HIS A 241 -1.37 -16.14 2.96
N GLY A 242 -0.34 -15.29 2.92
CA GLY A 242 0.85 -15.46 2.08
C GLY A 242 0.60 -15.32 0.58
N THR A 243 -0.54 -14.74 0.17
CA THR A 243 -0.93 -14.62 -1.23
C THR A 243 -0.81 -13.19 -1.73
N THR A 244 -0.84 -13.04 -3.06
CA THR A 244 -0.99 -11.75 -3.74
C THR A 244 -2.34 -11.71 -4.47
N LEU A 245 -3.18 -10.75 -4.09
CA LEU A 245 -4.43 -10.46 -4.78
C LEU A 245 -4.16 -9.50 -5.95
N HIS A 246 -4.37 -9.96 -7.18
CA HIS A 246 -4.25 -9.11 -8.36
C HIS A 246 -5.50 -8.23 -8.52
N VAL A 247 -5.32 -6.92 -8.52
CA VAL A 247 -6.34 -5.92 -8.84
C VAL A 247 -5.87 -5.18 -10.09
N GLY A 248 -5.74 -5.95 -11.17
CA GLY A 248 -5.00 -5.55 -12.38
C GLY A 248 -5.82 -5.46 -13.66
N GLY A 249 -7.14 -5.76 -13.62
CA GLY A 249 -7.97 -5.76 -14.82
C GLY A 249 -7.54 -6.79 -15.87
N GLY A 250 -6.84 -7.87 -15.45
CA GLY A 250 -6.32 -8.91 -16.32
C GLY A 250 -5.03 -8.52 -17.07
N PHE A 251 -4.34 -7.48 -16.63
CA PHE A 251 -3.09 -7.02 -17.29
C PHE A 251 -2.03 -8.13 -17.36
N GLU A 252 -1.94 -8.98 -16.36
CA GLU A 252 -1.01 -10.12 -16.34
C GLU A 252 -1.24 -11.16 -17.42
N LEU A 253 -2.41 -11.16 -18.05
CA LEU A 253 -2.80 -12.10 -19.10
C LEU A 253 -2.59 -11.55 -20.53
N LEU A 254 -2.29 -10.25 -20.68
CA LEU A 254 -1.94 -9.60 -21.94
C LEU A 254 -0.47 -9.90 -22.34
#